data_3f84984fb46d95fdc558b9dbfa06940e
#
_entry.id   3f84984fb46d95fdc558b9dbfa06940e
#
_cell.length_a   1.000
_cell.length_b   1.000
_cell.length_c   1.000
_cell.angle_alpha   90.00
_cell.angle_beta   90.00
_cell.angle_gamma   90.00
#
_symmetry.space_group_name_H-M   'P 1'
#
loop_
_entity.id
_entity.type
_entity.pdbx_description
1 polymer ?
#
loop_
_entity_poly.entity_id
_entity_poly.type
_entity_poly.pdbx_seq_one_letter_code
_entity_poly.pdbx_strand_id
1 'polypeptide(L)'
;LHPIKRYPGAIEIIIAGTVMSLLGLLGLYIAPLYFLTMLLLPMPLVYLILRRDLYHGLLAVILTMIMLFISFTSIRPVGLLVLQFAPLGILIGLMLKNKVTVDKSMAVLFFWALTIAGLNLMFSFFIGGAGISQVTDEFRATMEQTSQLYSQNGLIDEADKEQYLALTRQMIELVQTFLPGSVAVWNIMMTMFTYFIARHLMRSLGLCESTNYYFTQWRLPWYSIWLIITGLALTLGGDELSWQLMEVTGKNILYIAAFIFFVLGMAVIAHYIQIWGVSKIVKFIVLFAMLLYLPFTAMMVLTIGVIDPLINFRRLPNNDDNKNKGG
;
A
#
# COMPACT_ATOMS: atom_id res chain seq x y z
N LEU A 1 30.19 8.05 -16.02
CA LEU A 1 29.75 7.98 -14.62
C LEU A 1 30.77 8.76 -13.78
N HIS A 2 30.38 9.95 -13.29
CA HIS A 2 31.24 10.73 -12.39
C HIS A 2 31.42 9.95 -11.08
N PRO A 3 32.65 9.82 -10.55
CA PRO A 3 32.88 9.20 -9.27
C PRO A 3 32.19 10.02 -8.18
N ILE A 4 31.21 9.42 -7.51
CA ILE A 4 30.51 10.07 -6.40
C ILE A 4 31.54 10.33 -5.30
N LYS A 5 31.75 11.60 -4.93
CA LYS A 5 32.68 12.01 -3.88
C LYS A 5 32.39 11.22 -2.61
N ARG A 6 33.40 10.53 -2.08
CA ARG A 6 33.31 9.82 -0.79
C ARG A 6 33.47 10.84 0.34
N TYR A 7 32.36 11.23 0.95
CA TYR A 7 32.38 11.99 2.21
C TYR A 7 32.70 11.06 3.39
N PRO A 8 33.22 11.57 4.52
CA PRO A 8 33.30 10.81 5.77
C PRO A 8 31.92 10.25 6.15
N GLY A 9 31.88 9.03 6.68
CA GLY A 9 30.60 8.38 7.01
C GLY A 9 29.69 9.19 7.92
N ALA A 10 30.29 9.95 8.88
CA ALA A 10 29.56 10.85 9.77
C ALA A 10 28.78 11.95 9.02
N ILE A 11 29.36 12.54 7.96
CA ILE A 11 28.67 13.57 7.16
C ILE A 11 27.49 12.98 6.42
N GLU A 12 27.61 11.77 5.88
CA GLU A 12 26.50 11.10 5.19
C GLU A 12 25.36 10.76 6.16
N ILE A 13 25.66 10.33 7.41
CA ILE A 13 24.66 10.12 8.46
C ILE A 13 23.91 11.42 8.77
N ILE A 14 24.66 12.53 8.97
CA ILE A 14 24.05 13.81 9.30
C ILE A 14 23.14 14.29 8.15
N ILE A 15 23.60 14.22 6.91
CA ILE A 15 22.80 14.63 5.75
C ILE A 15 21.55 13.76 5.64
N ALA A 16 21.67 12.43 5.71
CA ALA A 16 20.55 11.53 5.60
C ALA A 16 19.54 11.73 6.76
N GLY A 17 20.02 11.85 8.00
CA GLY A 17 19.18 12.08 9.16
C GLY A 17 18.46 13.43 9.09
N THR A 18 19.14 14.49 8.66
CA THR A 18 18.52 15.82 8.47
C THR A 18 17.45 15.79 7.37
N VAL A 19 17.74 15.17 6.22
CA VAL A 19 16.75 15.05 5.13
C VAL A 19 15.53 14.24 5.58
N MET A 20 15.73 13.11 6.26
CA MET A 20 14.63 12.33 6.82
C MET A 20 13.82 13.13 7.85
N SER A 21 14.47 13.92 8.71
CA SER A 21 13.78 14.76 9.70
C SER A 21 12.95 15.84 9.03
N LEU A 22 13.49 16.54 8.03
CA LEU A 22 12.74 17.55 7.26
C LEU A 22 11.53 16.94 6.55
N LEU A 23 11.69 15.81 5.89
CA LEU A 23 10.58 15.09 5.27
C LEU A 23 9.53 14.65 6.32
N GLY A 24 9.98 14.13 7.47
CA GLY A 24 9.10 13.76 8.57
C GLY A 24 8.28 14.95 9.10
N LEU A 25 8.93 16.08 9.34
CA LEU A 25 8.26 17.31 9.78
C LEU A 25 7.25 17.81 8.75
N LEU A 26 7.58 17.78 7.45
CA LEU A 26 6.64 18.14 6.40
C LEU A 26 5.36 17.29 6.46
N GLY A 27 5.49 15.97 6.66
CA GLY A 27 4.32 15.10 6.78
C GLY A 27 3.53 15.30 8.07
N LEU A 28 4.21 15.60 9.18
CA LEU A 28 3.55 15.82 10.47
C LEU A 28 2.83 17.17 10.57
N TYR A 29 3.37 18.24 9.97
CA TYR A 29 2.76 19.56 9.99
C TYR A 29 1.77 19.81 8.86
N ILE A 30 1.96 19.16 7.70
CA ILE A 30 1.15 19.38 6.50
C ILE A 30 0.48 18.06 6.12
N ALA A 31 -0.71 17.80 6.68
CA ALA A 31 -1.43 16.55 6.49
C ALA A 31 -1.53 16.06 5.01
N PRO A 32 -1.84 16.92 4.00
CA PRO A 32 -1.84 16.48 2.60
C PRO A 32 -0.49 15.97 2.09
N LEU A 33 0.63 16.39 2.66
CA LEU A 33 1.98 15.94 2.29
C LEU A 33 2.40 14.64 2.99
N TYR A 34 1.61 14.16 3.96
CA TYR A 34 1.90 12.91 4.66
C TYR A 34 2.06 11.73 3.70
N PHE A 35 1.22 11.66 2.68
CA PHE A 35 1.33 10.65 1.61
C PHE A 35 2.70 10.67 0.92
N LEU A 36 3.17 11.86 0.51
CA LEU A 36 4.47 12.02 -0.15
C LEU A 36 5.63 11.69 0.80
N THR A 37 5.50 12.09 2.06
CA THR A 37 6.46 11.76 3.12
C THR A 37 6.60 10.26 3.27
N MET A 38 5.52 9.52 3.35
CA MET A 38 5.55 8.06 3.47
C MET A 38 6.32 7.38 2.35
N LEU A 39 6.25 7.90 1.13
CA LEU A 39 6.97 7.37 -0.02
C LEU A 39 8.46 7.74 -0.03
N LEU A 40 8.80 8.97 0.33
CA LEU A 40 10.14 9.51 0.15
C LEU A 40 11.04 9.35 1.39
N LEU A 41 10.46 9.30 2.58
CA LEU A 41 11.21 9.27 3.85
C LEU A 41 12.12 8.05 3.99
N PRO A 42 11.78 6.83 3.51
CA PRO A 42 12.70 5.70 3.52
C PRO A 42 13.88 5.83 2.55
N MET A 43 13.83 6.73 1.55
CA MET A 43 14.83 6.78 0.47
C MET A 43 16.24 7.10 0.93
N PRO A 44 16.49 8.13 1.80
CA PRO A 44 17.84 8.40 2.32
C PRO A 44 18.39 7.24 3.14
N LEU A 45 17.53 6.52 3.87
CA LEU A 45 17.91 5.34 4.63
C LEU A 45 18.35 4.19 3.72
N VAL A 46 17.56 3.89 2.68
CA VAL A 46 17.91 2.88 1.66
C VAL A 46 19.23 3.23 0.99
N TYR A 47 19.40 4.50 0.59
CA TYR A 47 20.64 4.98 0.00
C TYR A 47 21.86 4.74 0.91
N LEU A 48 21.73 5.08 2.19
CA LEU A 48 22.83 4.97 3.16
C LEU A 48 23.21 3.50 3.41
N ILE A 49 22.23 2.59 3.52
CA ILE A 49 22.46 1.16 3.69
C ILE A 49 23.16 0.54 2.48
N LEU A 50 22.77 0.94 1.26
CA LEU A 50 23.40 0.46 0.03
C LEU A 50 24.83 0.97 -0.12
N ARG A 51 25.06 2.23 0.19
CA ARG A 51 26.36 2.89 0.01
C ARG A 51 27.37 2.52 1.11
N ARG A 52 26.88 2.31 2.32
CA ARG A 52 27.70 2.00 3.52
C ARG A 52 27.30 0.64 4.08
N ASP A 53 26.50 0.65 5.11
CA ASP A 53 26.03 -0.53 5.82
C ASP A 53 24.79 -0.22 6.68
N LEU A 54 24.28 -1.27 7.33
CA LEU A 54 23.14 -1.16 8.23
C LEU A 54 23.44 -0.27 9.46
N TYR A 55 24.68 -0.30 9.96
CA TYR A 55 25.06 0.48 11.16
C TYR A 55 24.93 1.99 10.91
N HIS A 56 25.43 2.48 9.78
CA HIS A 56 25.27 3.90 9.39
C HIS A 56 23.79 4.26 9.19
N GLY A 57 23.00 3.34 8.63
CA GLY A 57 21.55 3.51 8.49
C GLY A 57 20.85 3.65 9.84
N LEU A 58 21.17 2.79 10.81
CA LEU A 58 20.59 2.86 12.16
C LEU A 58 20.98 4.16 12.88
N LEU A 59 22.22 4.63 12.76
CA LEU A 59 22.63 5.92 13.32
C LEU A 59 21.86 7.09 12.72
N ALA A 60 21.58 7.05 11.41
CA ALA A 60 20.75 8.08 10.75
C ALA A 60 19.31 8.05 11.26
N VAL A 61 18.72 6.86 11.50
CA VAL A 61 17.37 6.72 12.09
C VAL A 61 17.36 7.30 13.51
N ILE A 62 18.34 7.00 14.34
CA ILE A 62 18.45 7.54 15.70
C ILE A 62 18.54 9.08 15.64
N LEU A 63 19.37 9.63 14.76
CA LEU A 63 19.48 11.06 14.57
C LEU A 63 18.16 11.69 14.14
N THR A 64 17.49 11.05 13.17
CA THR A 64 16.14 11.48 12.71
C THR A 64 15.15 11.50 13.86
N MET A 65 15.13 10.44 14.66
CA MET A 65 14.24 10.32 15.83
C MET A 65 14.48 11.46 16.84
N ILE A 66 15.75 11.73 17.16
CA ILE A 66 16.12 12.82 18.09
C ILE A 66 15.65 14.17 17.53
N MET A 67 15.94 14.45 16.25
CA MET A 67 15.57 15.72 15.62
C MET A 67 14.06 15.90 15.56
N LEU A 68 13.30 14.84 15.25
CA LEU A 68 11.84 14.88 15.24
C LEU A 68 11.26 15.10 16.64
N PHE A 69 11.79 14.46 17.68
CA PHE A 69 11.34 14.67 19.05
C PHE A 69 11.63 16.07 19.60
N ILE A 70 12.74 16.68 19.19
CA ILE A 70 13.04 18.07 19.56
C ILE A 70 12.09 19.04 18.85
N SER A 71 11.76 18.76 17.59
CA SER A 71 10.98 19.67 16.74
C SER A 71 9.46 19.48 16.90
N PHE A 72 9.00 18.32 17.36
CA PHE A 72 7.59 17.98 17.44
C PHE A 72 7.23 17.51 18.86
N THR A 73 6.41 18.28 19.56
CA THR A 73 6.13 18.10 20.99
C THR A 73 5.40 16.78 21.32
N SER A 74 4.75 16.15 20.36
CA SER A 74 3.97 14.93 20.59
C SER A 74 4.77 13.68 20.22
N ILE A 75 4.96 12.80 21.21
CA ILE A 75 5.72 11.54 21.05
C ILE A 75 4.99 10.56 20.15
N ARG A 76 3.64 10.50 20.19
CA ARG A 76 2.86 9.49 19.47
C ARG A 76 3.03 9.53 17.96
N PRO A 77 2.76 10.66 17.25
CA PRO A 77 2.88 10.69 15.78
C PRO A 77 4.32 10.49 15.31
N VAL A 78 5.31 10.97 16.07
CA VAL A 78 6.73 10.73 15.77
C VAL A 78 7.07 9.25 15.90
N GLY A 79 6.64 8.59 16.98
CA GLY A 79 6.87 7.16 17.20
C GLY A 79 6.23 6.29 16.10
N LEU A 80 4.99 6.59 15.72
CA LEU A 80 4.30 5.89 14.63
C LEU A 80 4.99 6.10 13.29
N LEU A 81 5.41 7.33 12.99
CA LEU A 81 6.14 7.63 11.76
C LEU A 81 7.44 6.80 11.70
N VAL A 82 8.25 6.82 12.78
CA VAL A 82 9.50 6.06 12.84
C VAL A 82 9.26 4.56 12.70
N LEU A 83 8.25 4.02 13.39
CA LEU A 83 7.86 2.62 13.31
C LEU A 83 7.47 2.18 11.89
N GLN A 84 6.88 3.07 11.11
CA GLN A 84 6.48 2.78 9.73
C GLN A 84 7.66 2.83 8.77
N PHE A 85 8.46 3.91 8.79
CA PHE A 85 9.48 4.12 7.76
C PHE A 85 10.81 3.42 8.04
N ALA A 86 11.24 3.34 9.31
CA ALA A 86 12.59 2.86 9.59
C ALA A 86 12.75 1.36 9.27
N PRO A 87 11.88 0.45 9.75
CA PRO A 87 11.99 -0.96 9.38
C PRO A 87 11.73 -1.18 7.87
N LEU A 88 10.82 -0.44 7.25
CA LEU A 88 10.58 -0.51 5.81
C LEU A 88 11.83 -0.15 5.01
N GLY A 89 12.47 0.98 5.34
CA GLY A 89 13.70 1.41 4.69
C GLY A 89 14.86 0.43 4.91
N ILE A 90 14.96 -0.15 6.11
CA ILE A 90 15.94 -1.19 6.41
C ILE A 90 15.70 -2.44 5.57
N LEU A 91 14.46 -2.95 5.53
CA LEU A 91 14.10 -4.12 4.73
C LEU A 91 14.42 -3.91 3.26
N ILE A 92 13.97 -2.79 2.68
CA ILE A 92 14.25 -2.47 1.27
C ILE A 92 15.77 -2.34 1.04
N GLY A 93 16.49 -1.62 1.90
CA GLY A 93 17.93 -1.44 1.80
C GLY A 93 18.71 -2.76 1.83
N LEU A 94 18.37 -3.66 2.77
CA LEU A 94 18.98 -4.98 2.87
C LEU A 94 18.63 -5.88 1.68
N MET A 95 17.37 -5.86 1.21
CA MET A 95 16.97 -6.64 0.04
C MET A 95 17.71 -6.22 -1.22
N LEU A 96 17.84 -4.92 -1.47
CA LEU A 96 18.57 -4.41 -2.61
C LEU A 96 20.07 -4.68 -2.48
N LYS A 97 20.65 -4.54 -1.29
CA LYS A 97 22.08 -4.81 -1.01
C LYS A 97 22.43 -6.28 -1.22
N ASN A 98 21.57 -7.19 -0.77
CA ASN A 98 21.75 -8.63 -0.89
C ASN A 98 21.20 -9.19 -2.21
N LYS A 99 20.85 -8.34 -3.19
CA LYS A 99 20.36 -8.72 -4.51
C LYS A 99 19.19 -9.72 -4.47
N VAL A 100 18.31 -9.57 -3.48
CA VAL A 100 17.12 -10.41 -3.35
C VAL A 100 16.23 -10.22 -4.57
N THR A 101 15.69 -11.32 -5.11
CA THR A 101 14.79 -11.27 -6.28
C THR A 101 13.53 -10.47 -5.96
N VAL A 102 12.94 -9.82 -6.97
CA VAL A 102 11.77 -8.96 -6.79
C VAL A 102 10.60 -9.73 -6.19
N ASP A 103 10.35 -10.96 -6.65
CA ASP A 103 9.24 -11.79 -6.16
C ASP A 103 9.37 -12.09 -4.65
N LYS A 104 10.57 -12.45 -4.20
CA LYS A 104 10.84 -12.66 -2.77
C LYS A 104 10.71 -11.36 -1.97
N SER A 105 11.23 -10.24 -2.53
CA SER A 105 11.09 -8.92 -1.90
C SER A 105 9.64 -8.53 -1.75
N MET A 106 8.82 -8.70 -2.81
CA MET A 106 7.40 -8.41 -2.78
C MET A 106 6.65 -9.26 -1.73
N ALA A 107 6.98 -10.56 -1.63
CA ALA A 107 6.37 -11.44 -0.63
C ALA A 107 6.67 -10.96 0.81
N VAL A 108 7.94 -10.68 1.13
CA VAL A 108 8.31 -10.19 2.47
C VAL A 108 7.69 -8.83 2.77
N LEU A 109 7.69 -7.92 1.81
CA LEU A 109 7.10 -6.58 1.97
C LEU A 109 5.57 -6.63 2.08
N PHE A 110 4.92 -7.60 1.47
CA PHE A 110 3.50 -7.84 1.65
C PHE A 110 3.18 -8.23 3.10
N PHE A 111 3.90 -9.20 3.66
CA PHE A 111 3.73 -9.57 5.06
C PHE A 111 4.08 -8.42 6.01
N TRP A 112 5.12 -7.64 5.70
CA TRP A 112 5.44 -6.42 6.44
C TRP A 112 4.29 -5.41 6.43
N ALA A 113 3.69 -5.16 5.26
CA ALA A 113 2.57 -4.24 5.12
C ALA A 113 1.34 -4.68 5.95
N LEU A 114 1.04 -5.99 5.97
CA LEU A 114 -0.03 -6.53 6.82
C LEU A 114 0.30 -6.39 8.31
N THR A 115 1.54 -6.64 8.70
CA THR A 115 1.99 -6.48 10.09
C THR A 115 1.83 -5.03 10.55
N ILE A 116 2.28 -4.07 9.75
CA ILE A 116 2.16 -2.65 10.08
C ILE A 116 0.69 -2.19 10.09
N ALA A 117 -0.14 -2.70 9.19
CA ALA A 117 -1.58 -2.45 9.20
C ALA A 117 -2.23 -2.95 10.51
N GLY A 118 -1.90 -4.18 10.92
CA GLY A 118 -2.35 -4.74 12.20
C GLY A 118 -1.88 -3.94 13.40
N LEU A 119 -0.61 -3.53 13.42
CA LEU A 119 -0.07 -2.68 14.49
C LEU A 119 -0.74 -1.31 14.54
N ASN A 120 -1.01 -0.68 13.40
CA ASN A 120 -1.73 0.58 13.33
C ASN A 120 -3.16 0.47 13.88
N LEU A 121 -3.87 -0.61 13.55
CA LEU A 121 -5.18 -0.87 14.09
C LEU A 121 -5.13 -1.14 15.60
N MET A 122 -4.22 -2.00 16.06
CA MET A 122 -4.02 -2.23 17.51
C MET A 122 -3.71 -0.93 18.25
N PHE A 123 -2.82 -0.11 17.71
CA PHE A 123 -2.44 1.16 18.32
C PHE A 123 -3.63 2.12 18.41
N SER A 124 -4.44 2.18 17.34
CA SER A 124 -5.67 2.97 17.30
C SER A 124 -6.67 2.51 18.36
N PHE A 125 -6.87 1.20 18.53
CA PHE A 125 -7.81 0.63 19.49
C PHE A 125 -7.36 0.76 20.94
N PHE A 126 -6.10 0.42 21.24
CA PHE A 126 -5.65 0.25 22.63
C PHE A 126 -5.02 1.51 23.23
N ILE A 127 -4.38 2.35 22.42
CA ILE A 127 -3.59 3.48 22.91
C ILE A 127 -4.18 4.83 22.47
N GLY A 128 -4.78 4.87 21.29
CA GLY A 128 -5.32 6.11 20.71
C GLY A 128 -6.65 6.54 21.31
N GLY A 129 -7.41 5.61 21.88
CA GLY A 129 -8.82 5.85 22.24
C GLY A 129 -9.71 6.21 21.04
N ALA A 130 -9.09 6.30 19.87
CA ALA A 130 -9.67 6.61 18.57
C ALA A 130 -9.95 5.29 17.85
N GLY A 131 -10.94 4.55 18.32
CA GLY A 131 -11.39 3.34 17.65
C GLY A 131 -12.04 3.67 16.29
N ILE A 132 -12.50 2.62 15.60
CA ILE A 132 -13.32 2.76 14.38
C ILE A 132 -14.47 3.74 14.61
N SER A 133 -15.01 3.80 15.84
CA SER A 133 -16.05 4.73 16.25
C SER A 133 -15.69 6.20 16.01
N GLN A 134 -14.47 6.63 16.35
CA GLN A 134 -14.10 8.05 16.15
C GLN A 134 -14.08 8.43 14.66
N VAL A 135 -13.52 7.57 13.79
CA VAL A 135 -13.51 7.82 12.34
C VAL A 135 -14.93 7.91 11.80
N THR A 136 -15.81 7.04 12.29
CA THR A 136 -17.22 7.04 11.86
C THR A 136 -18.03 8.18 12.45
N ASP A 137 -17.71 8.63 13.67
CA ASP A 137 -18.36 9.79 14.29
C ASP A 137 -17.93 11.09 13.60
N GLU A 138 -16.66 11.24 13.24
CA GLU A 138 -16.19 12.38 12.43
C GLU A 138 -16.84 12.38 11.04
N PHE A 139 -16.94 11.20 10.40
CA PHE A 139 -17.63 11.08 9.12
C PHE A 139 -19.11 11.42 9.23
N ARG A 140 -19.80 10.92 10.27
CA ARG A 140 -21.20 11.24 10.56
C ARG A 140 -21.40 12.74 10.76
N ALA A 141 -20.59 13.35 11.61
CA ALA A 141 -20.66 14.79 11.89
C ALA A 141 -20.47 15.62 10.59
N THR A 142 -19.50 15.23 9.75
CA THR A 142 -19.27 15.89 8.45
C THR A 142 -20.48 15.74 7.52
N MET A 143 -21.09 14.56 7.45
CA MET A 143 -22.27 14.32 6.62
C MET A 143 -23.51 15.07 7.14
N GLU A 144 -23.70 15.12 8.45
CA GLU A 144 -24.79 15.90 9.06
C GLU A 144 -24.63 17.41 8.80
N GLN A 145 -23.43 17.95 8.94
CA GLN A 145 -23.12 19.35 8.60
C GLN A 145 -23.39 19.64 7.13
N THR A 146 -22.97 18.74 6.23
CA THR A 146 -23.19 18.87 4.80
C THR A 146 -24.69 18.84 4.48
N SER A 147 -25.46 17.95 5.09
CA SER A 147 -26.92 17.86 4.94
C SER A 147 -27.61 19.15 5.41
N GLN A 148 -27.15 19.72 6.54
CA GLN A 148 -27.70 20.99 7.05
C GLN A 148 -27.41 22.14 6.08
N LEU A 149 -26.20 22.24 5.54
CA LEU A 149 -25.83 23.27 4.56
C LEU A 149 -26.69 23.16 3.29
N TYR A 150 -26.95 21.95 2.79
CA TYR A 150 -27.78 21.74 1.61
C TYR A 150 -29.26 22.10 1.88
N SER A 151 -29.79 21.75 3.05
CA SER A 151 -31.15 22.14 3.45
C SER A 151 -31.30 23.67 3.61
N GLN A 152 -30.32 24.33 4.22
CA GLN A 152 -30.33 25.80 4.40
C GLN A 152 -30.25 26.56 3.07
N ASN A 153 -29.59 26.00 2.08
CA ASN A 153 -29.48 26.58 0.72
C ASN A 153 -30.62 26.17 -0.21
N GLY A 154 -31.62 25.44 0.29
CA GLY A 154 -32.77 24.99 -0.51
C GLY A 154 -32.42 23.98 -1.62
N LEU A 155 -31.29 23.29 -1.47
CA LEU A 155 -30.81 22.27 -2.43
C LEU A 155 -31.41 20.89 -2.17
N ILE A 156 -31.97 20.67 -0.98
CA ILE A 156 -32.59 19.39 -0.58
C ILE A 156 -33.90 19.71 0.17
N ASP A 157 -34.97 19.04 -0.23
CA ASP A 157 -36.25 19.06 0.47
C ASP A 157 -36.24 18.11 1.68
N GLU A 158 -37.24 18.21 2.56
CA GLU A 158 -37.35 17.38 3.79
C GLU A 158 -37.40 15.86 3.45
N ALA A 159 -38.05 15.46 2.34
CA ALA A 159 -38.11 14.09 1.88
C ALA A 159 -36.74 13.57 1.40
N ASP A 160 -35.99 14.40 0.68
CA ASP A 160 -34.64 14.10 0.21
C ASP A 160 -33.63 14.00 1.36
N LYS A 161 -33.88 14.75 2.45
CA LYS A 161 -33.06 14.70 3.67
C LYS A 161 -33.13 13.34 4.35
N GLU A 162 -34.30 12.72 4.45
CA GLU A 162 -34.43 11.37 4.99
C GLU A 162 -33.67 10.33 4.18
N GLN A 163 -33.77 10.43 2.85
CA GLN A 163 -33.03 9.57 1.93
C GLN A 163 -31.51 9.78 2.06
N TYR A 164 -31.07 11.03 2.16
CA TYR A 164 -29.66 11.37 2.38
C TYR A 164 -29.11 10.77 3.68
N LEU A 165 -29.88 10.89 4.78
CA LEU A 165 -29.48 10.31 6.08
C LEU A 165 -29.48 8.78 6.04
N ALA A 166 -30.40 8.14 5.31
CA ALA A 166 -30.40 6.69 5.13
C ALA A 166 -29.16 6.22 4.35
N LEU A 167 -28.80 6.90 3.25
CA LEU A 167 -27.56 6.63 2.51
C LEU A 167 -26.31 6.86 3.37
N THR A 168 -26.31 7.90 4.20
CA THR A 168 -25.21 8.19 5.13
C THR A 168 -25.02 7.04 6.11
N ARG A 169 -26.09 6.49 6.69
CA ARG A 169 -26.01 5.33 7.59
C ARG A 169 -25.42 4.11 6.89
N GLN A 170 -25.87 3.80 5.67
CA GLN A 170 -25.31 2.70 4.88
C GLN A 170 -23.81 2.90 4.59
N MET A 171 -23.39 4.13 4.25
CA MET A 171 -21.98 4.45 4.06
C MET A 171 -21.15 4.26 5.34
N ILE A 172 -21.69 4.66 6.50
CA ILE A 172 -21.03 4.45 7.80
C ILE A 172 -20.83 2.96 8.07
N GLU A 173 -21.84 2.14 7.84
CA GLU A 173 -21.76 0.68 8.02
C GLU A 173 -20.69 0.06 7.10
N LEU A 174 -20.64 0.50 5.83
CA LEU A 174 -19.59 0.07 4.90
C LEU A 174 -18.19 0.48 5.37
N VAL A 175 -18.02 1.73 5.80
CA VAL A 175 -16.75 2.21 6.36
C VAL A 175 -16.36 1.40 7.59
N GLN A 176 -17.25 1.16 8.53
CA GLN A 176 -16.98 0.36 9.72
C GLN A 176 -16.54 -1.07 9.37
N THR A 177 -17.25 -1.69 8.43
CA THR A 177 -16.97 -3.06 8.01
C THR A 177 -15.63 -3.18 7.30
N PHE A 178 -15.31 -2.28 6.37
CA PHE A 178 -14.16 -2.41 5.47
C PHE A 178 -12.93 -1.57 5.89
N LEU A 179 -13.01 -0.78 6.96
CA LEU A 179 -11.89 0.06 7.41
C LEU A 179 -10.63 -0.76 7.70
N PRO A 180 -10.67 -1.94 8.38
CA PRO A 180 -9.46 -2.73 8.59
C PRO A 180 -8.81 -3.20 7.28
N GLY A 181 -9.61 -3.67 6.33
CA GLY A 181 -9.15 -4.08 5.01
C GLY A 181 -8.61 -2.91 4.20
N SER A 182 -9.25 -1.74 4.29
CA SER A 182 -8.79 -0.52 3.62
C SER A 182 -7.44 -0.06 4.14
N VAL A 183 -7.21 -0.12 5.44
CA VAL A 183 -5.90 0.17 6.06
C VAL A 183 -4.86 -0.83 5.57
N ALA A 184 -5.19 -2.11 5.47
CA ALA A 184 -4.28 -3.14 4.98
C ALA A 184 -3.93 -2.90 3.49
N VAL A 185 -4.92 -2.68 2.63
CA VAL A 185 -4.73 -2.39 1.20
C VAL A 185 -3.88 -1.13 1.01
N TRP A 186 -4.16 -0.08 1.77
CA TRP A 186 -3.37 1.16 1.75
C TRP A 186 -1.89 0.90 2.08
N ASN A 187 -1.62 0.16 3.17
CA ASN A 187 -0.24 -0.16 3.56
C ASN A 187 0.46 -1.06 2.53
N ILE A 188 -0.23 -2.04 1.93
CA ILE A 188 0.31 -2.86 0.85
C ILE A 188 0.69 -1.98 -0.34
N MET A 189 -0.22 -1.12 -0.79
CA MET A 189 0.00 -0.23 -1.92
C MET A 189 1.19 0.71 -1.67
N MET A 190 1.22 1.38 -0.51
CA MET A 190 2.31 2.29 -0.15
C MET A 190 3.66 1.59 -0.06
N THR A 191 3.72 0.42 0.58
CA THR A 191 4.94 -0.38 0.70
C THR A 191 5.47 -0.79 -0.67
N MET A 192 4.60 -1.24 -1.59
CA MET A 192 4.99 -1.62 -2.94
C MET A 192 5.47 -0.41 -3.75
N PHE A 193 4.77 0.72 -3.71
CA PHE A 193 5.21 1.95 -4.37
C PHE A 193 6.56 2.41 -3.83
N THR A 194 6.75 2.43 -2.51
CA THR A 194 8.02 2.78 -1.89
C THR A 194 9.15 1.89 -2.38
N TYR A 195 8.93 0.58 -2.45
CA TYR A 195 9.92 -0.37 -2.97
C TYR A 195 10.30 -0.10 -4.43
N PHE A 196 9.32 0.08 -5.31
CA PHE A 196 9.60 0.34 -6.73
C PHE A 196 10.26 1.69 -6.96
N ILE A 197 9.86 2.73 -6.22
CA ILE A 197 10.49 4.06 -6.28
C ILE A 197 11.93 3.97 -5.76
N ALA A 198 12.16 3.32 -4.60
CA ALA A 198 13.48 3.12 -4.05
C ALA A 198 14.40 2.38 -5.04
N ARG A 199 13.91 1.27 -5.59
CA ARG A 199 14.64 0.49 -6.60
C ARG A 199 14.98 1.32 -7.84
N HIS A 200 14.02 2.07 -8.37
CA HIS A 200 14.24 2.94 -9.53
C HIS A 200 15.28 4.03 -9.23
N LEU A 201 15.13 4.71 -8.10
CA LEU A 201 16.05 5.76 -7.66
C LEU A 201 17.46 5.22 -7.41
N MET A 202 17.60 4.11 -6.67
CA MET A 202 18.91 3.52 -6.38
C MET A 202 19.59 2.99 -7.66
N ARG A 203 18.81 2.51 -8.62
CA ARG A 203 19.31 2.12 -9.94
C ARG A 203 19.82 3.32 -10.75
N SER A 204 19.09 4.43 -10.76
CA SER A 204 19.54 5.66 -11.46
C SER A 204 20.82 6.24 -10.87
N LEU A 205 21.05 6.02 -9.56
CA LEU A 205 22.29 6.37 -8.86
C LEU A 205 23.42 5.35 -9.05
N GLY A 206 23.19 4.24 -9.78
CA GLY A 206 24.20 3.20 -10.02
C GLY A 206 24.50 2.32 -8.78
N LEU A 207 23.63 2.34 -7.77
CA LEU A 207 23.82 1.60 -6.51
C LEU A 207 23.22 0.19 -6.50
N CYS A 208 22.35 -0.13 -7.45
CA CYS A 208 21.81 -1.48 -7.60
C CYS A 208 21.73 -1.93 -9.06
N GLU A 209 21.78 -3.25 -9.27
CA GLU A 209 21.79 -3.85 -10.60
C GLU A 209 20.44 -3.73 -11.30
N SER A 210 20.51 -3.74 -12.64
CA SER A 210 19.35 -3.70 -13.52
C SER A 210 18.81 -5.09 -13.76
N THR A 211 18.08 -5.67 -12.82
CA THR A 211 17.21 -6.80 -13.18
C THR A 211 15.93 -6.23 -13.80
N ASN A 212 15.66 -6.63 -15.04
CA ASN A 212 14.42 -6.22 -15.72
C ASN A 212 13.27 -6.99 -15.08
N TYR A 213 12.48 -6.25 -14.30
CA TYR A 213 11.21 -6.75 -13.77
C TYR A 213 10.09 -6.02 -14.52
N TYR A 214 9.26 -6.79 -15.18
CA TYR A 214 8.11 -6.26 -15.89
C TYR A 214 6.84 -6.58 -15.12
N PHE A 215 6.04 -5.57 -14.82
CA PHE A 215 4.73 -5.71 -14.20
C PHE A 215 3.86 -6.76 -14.91
N THR A 216 3.98 -6.84 -16.23
CA THR A 216 3.29 -7.81 -17.08
C THR A 216 3.67 -9.28 -16.84
N GLN A 217 4.76 -9.52 -16.12
CA GLN A 217 5.23 -10.87 -15.74
C GLN A 217 4.87 -11.21 -14.27
N TRP A 218 4.26 -10.29 -13.54
CA TRP A 218 3.87 -10.55 -12.16
C TRP A 218 2.81 -11.64 -12.11
N ARG A 219 3.02 -12.64 -11.26
CA ARG A 219 2.11 -13.77 -11.09
C ARG A 219 1.97 -14.16 -9.63
N LEU A 220 0.84 -14.75 -9.33
CA LEU A 220 0.58 -15.38 -8.05
C LEU A 220 0.61 -16.90 -8.21
N PRO A 221 1.02 -17.65 -7.18
CA PRO A 221 0.92 -19.09 -7.18
C PRO A 221 -0.55 -19.53 -7.14
N TRP A 222 -0.86 -20.73 -7.68
CA TRP A 222 -2.23 -21.24 -7.75
C TRP A 222 -2.94 -21.29 -6.39
N TYR A 223 -2.19 -21.54 -5.32
CA TYR A 223 -2.75 -21.60 -3.97
C TYR A 223 -3.18 -20.24 -3.41
N SER A 224 -2.94 -19.13 -4.08
CA SER A 224 -3.45 -17.81 -3.69
C SER A 224 -4.98 -17.75 -3.68
N ILE A 225 -5.65 -18.66 -4.42
CA ILE A 225 -7.12 -18.76 -4.42
C ILE A 225 -7.70 -19.13 -3.05
N TRP A 226 -6.89 -19.73 -2.17
CA TRP A 226 -7.29 -20.02 -0.80
C TRP A 226 -7.63 -18.78 0.01
N LEU A 227 -7.11 -17.60 -0.36
CA LEU A 227 -7.53 -16.33 0.25
C LEU A 227 -9.01 -16.08 0.02
N ILE A 228 -9.50 -16.32 -1.20
CA ILE A 228 -10.92 -16.15 -1.54
C ILE A 228 -11.75 -17.21 -0.82
N ILE A 229 -11.32 -18.48 -0.86
CA ILE A 229 -12.04 -19.59 -0.23
C ILE A 229 -12.15 -19.35 1.29
N THR A 230 -11.07 -18.98 1.94
CA THR A 230 -11.05 -18.67 3.38
C THR A 230 -11.93 -17.47 3.70
N GLY A 231 -11.83 -16.40 2.91
CA GLY A 231 -12.66 -15.21 3.08
C GLY A 231 -14.15 -15.52 2.95
N LEU A 232 -14.54 -16.31 1.94
CA LEU A 232 -15.92 -16.75 1.76
C LEU A 232 -16.41 -17.66 2.91
N ALA A 233 -15.59 -18.64 3.31
CA ALA A 233 -15.93 -19.55 4.40
C ALA A 233 -16.14 -18.79 5.72
N LEU A 234 -15.28 -17.81 6.03
CA LEU A 234 -15.43 -16.99 7.23
C LEU A 234 -16.64 -16.05 7.15
N THR A 235 -16.93 -15.49 5.97
CA THR A 235 -18.08 -14.60 5.79
C THR A 235 -19.39 -15.37 5.95
N LEU A 236 -19.54 -16.48 5.23
CA LEU A 236 -20.75 -17.30 5.28
C LEU A 236 -20.92 -18.00 6.62
N GLY A 237 -19.82 -18.54 7.18
CA GLY A 237 -19.86 -19.17 8.50
C GLY A 237 -20.14 -18.16 9.62
N GLY A 238 -19.65 -16.93 9.51
CA GLY A 238 -19.93 -15.86 10.46
C GLY A 238 -21.39 -15.42 10.42
N ASP A 239 -21.98 -15.32 9.23
CA ASP A 239 -23.38 -15.02 9.02
C ASP A 239 -24.29 -16.11 9.59
N GLU A 240 -24.05 -17.38 9.26
CA GLU A 240 -24.82 -18.53 9.74
C GLU A 240 -24.76 -18.71 11.27
N LEU A 241 -23.56 -18.49 11.85
CA LEU A 241 -23.35 -18.60 13.30
C LEU A 241 -23.70 -17.31 14.06
N SER A 242 -24.17 -16.27 13.38
CA SER A 242 -24.40 -14.92 13.94
C SER A 242 -23.18 -14.37 14.69
N TRP A 243 -21.96 -14.71 14.20
CA TRP A 243 -20.69 -14.29 14.79
C TRP A 243 -20.10 -13.13 13.98
N GLN A 244 -20.48 -11.92 14.33
CA GLN A 244 -20.13 -10.68 13.61
C GLN A 244 -18.62 -10.51 13.37
N LEU A 245 -17.77 -10.85 14.36
CA LEU A 245 -16.31 -10.73 14.20
C LEU A 245 -15.77 -11.64 13.09
N MET A 246 -16.28 -12.86 13.00
CA MET A 246 -15.90 -13.84 11.97
C MET A 246 -16.34 -13.36 10.58
N GLU A 247 -17.57 -12.87 10.47
CA GLU A 247 -18.15 -12.33 9.23
C GLU A 247 -17.34 -11.12 8.74
N VAL A 248 -17.10 -10.12 9.61
CA VAL A 248 -16.32 -8.91 9.27
C VAL A 248 -14.88 -9.26 8.88
N THR A 249 -14.25 -10.23 9.57
CA THR A 249 -12.92 -10.71 9.21
C THR A 249 -12.92 -11.34 7.82
N GLY A 250 -13.90 -12.18 7.50
CA GLY A 250 -14.06 -12.78 6.19
C GLY A 250 -14.23 -11.73 5.07
N LYS A 251 -15.09 -10.74 5.29
CA LYS A 251 -15.31 -9.62 4.36
C LYS A 251 -14.01 -8.83 4.10
N ASN A 252 -13.21 -8.58 5.13
CA ASN A 252 -11.94 -7.87 4.98
C ASN A 252 -10.86 -8.70 4.25
N ILE A 253 -10.82 -10.02 4.49
CA ILE A 253 -9.95 -10.93 3.71
C ILE A 253 -10.35 -10.91 2.24
N LEU A 254 -11.65 -10.98 1.92
CA LEU A 254 -12.15 -10.87 0.55
C LEU A 254 -11.80 -9.53 -0.09
N TYR A 255 -11.91 -8.44 0.66
CA TYR A 255 -11.55 -7.10 0.18
C TYR A 255 -10.06 -7.00 -0.18
N ILE A 256 -9.17 -7.51 0.66
CA ILE A 256 -7.73 -7.56 0.40
C ILE A 256 -7.43 -8.48 -0.80
N ALA A 257 -8.06 -9.67 -0.85
CA ALA A 257 -7.93 -10.59 -1.97
C ALA A 257 -8.39 -9.94 -3.28
N ALA A 258 -9.55 -9.28 -3.28
CA ALA A 258 -10.07 -8.57 -4.44
C ALA A 258 -9.08 -7.53 -4.96
N PHE A 259 -8.45 -6.75 -4.08
CA PHE A 259 -7.41 -5.79 -4.47
C PHE A 259 -6.21 -6.49 -5.13
N ILE A 260 -5.69 -7.57 -4.53
CA ILE A 260 -4.53 -8.30 -5.05
C ILE A 260 -4.84 -8.90 -6.43
N PHE A 261 -5.98 -9.55 -6.58
CA PHE A 261 -6.40 -10.14 -7.85
C PHE A 261 -6.75 -9.09 -8.89
N PHE A 262 -7.28 -7.93 -8.49
CA PHE A 262 -7.48 -6.80 -9.39
C PHE A 262 -6.14 -6.31 -9.97
N VAL A 263 -5.11 -6.12 -9.14
CA VAL A 263 -3.77 -5.73 -9.60
C VAL A 263 -3.16 -6.80 -10.52
N LEU A 264 -3.39 -8.10 -10.22
CA LEU A 264 -2.97 -9.18 -11.11
C LEU A 264 -3.71 -9.14 -12.45
N GLY A 265 -5.01 -8.92 -12.45
CA GLY A 265 -5.82 -8.76 -13.66
C GLY A 265 -5.33 -7.59 -14.53
N MET A 266 -4.95 -6.46 -13.90
CA MET A 266 -4.31 -5.35 -14.60
C MET A 266 -2.97 -5.76 -15.24
N ALA A 267 -2.17 -6.61 -14.56
CA ALA A 267 -0.93 -7.14 -15.13
C ALA A 267 -1.18 -8.03 -16.35
N VAL A 268 -2.26 -8.85 -16.33
CA VAL A 268 -2.69 -9.66 -17.47
C VAL A 268 -3.10 -8.78 -18.66
N ILE A 269 -3.94 -7.79 -18.42
CA ILE A 269 -4.38 -6.86 -19.47
C ILE A 269 -3.18 -6.11 -20.06
N ALA A 270 -2.29 -5.59 -19.21
CA ALA A 270 -1.07 -4.91 -19.66
C ALA A 270 -0.18 -5.82 -20.52
N HIS A 271 -0.09 -7.11 -20.20
CA HIS A 271 0.63 -8.11 -21.00
C HIS A 271 0.06 -8.23 -22.41
N TYR A 272 -1.24 -8.42 -22.54
CA TYR A 272 -1.88 -8.52 -23.85
C TYR A 272 -1.83 -7.23 -24.67
N ILE A 273 -1.98 -6.06 -24.02
CA ILE A 273 -1.81 -4.76 -24.69
C ILE A 273 -0.38 -4.61 -25.26
N GLN A 274 0.63 -5.18 -24.61
CA GLN A 274 2.00 -5.18 -25.13
C GLN A 274 2.18 -6.13 -26.31
N ILE A 275 1.68 -7.36 -26.22
CA ILE A 275 1.80 -8.38 -27.27
C ILE A 275 1.07 -7.96 -28.56
N TRP A 276 -0.12 -7.41 -28.42
CA TRP A 276 -0.92 -7.01 -29.59
C TRP A 276 -0.42 -5.73 -30.28
N GLY A 277 0.65 -5.11 -29.74
CA GLY A 277 1.25 -3.93 -30.37
C GLY A 277 0.29 -2.75 -30.53
N VAL A 278 -0.72 -2.66 -29.67
CA VAL A 278 -1.82 -1.69 -29.74
C VAL A 278 -1.27 -0.26 -29.76
N SER A 279 -1.78 0.56 -30.69
CA SER A 279 -1.36 1.97 -30.80
C SER A 279 -1.67 2.79 -29.54
N LYS A 280 -0.92 3.88 -29.32
CA LYS A 280 -1.10 4.75 -28.13
C LYS A 280 -2.54 5.30 -28.02
N ILE A 281 -3.17 5.60 -29.17
CA ILE A 281 -4.54 6.14 -29.23
C ILE A 281 -5.53 5.08 -28.74
N VAL A 282 -5.41 3.83 -29.23
CA VAL A 282 -6.30 2.74 -28.82
C VAL A 282 -6.10 2.40 -27.34
N LYS A 283 -4.85 2.42 -26.81
CA LYS A 283 -4.59 2.30 -25.37
C LYS A 283 -5.34 3.35 -24.54
N PHE A 284 -5.30 4.60 -25.00
CA PHE A 284 -6.00 5.68 -24.35
C PHE A 284 -7.53 5.50 -24.39
N ILE A 285 -8.08 5.11 -25.53
CA ILE A 285 -9.53 4.83 -25.67
C ILE A 285 -9.96 3.68 -24.76
N VAL A 286 -9.19 2.58 -24.72
CA VAL A 286 -9.49 1.44 -23.84
C VAL A 286 -9.45 1.88 -22.37
N LEU A 287 -8.41 2.61 -21.95
CA LEU A 287 -8.31 3.12 -20.59
C LEU A 287 -9.47 4.05 -20.23
N PHE A 288 -9.85 4.94 -21.15
CA PHE A 288 -10.96 5.85 -20.96
C PHE A 288 -12.31 5.12 -20.87
N ALA A 289 -12.54 4.12 -21.73
CA ALA A 289 -13.72 3.27 -21.65
C ALA A 289 -13.77 2.47 -20.34
N MET A 290 -12.62 1.97 -19.87
CA MET A 290 -12.53 1.30 -18.57
C MET A 290 -12.88 2.23 -17.40
N LEU A 291 -12.53 3.50 -17.48
CA LEU A 291 -12.89 4.50 -16.47
C LEU A 291 -14.36 4.87 -16.51
N LEU A 292 -14.96 5.00 -17.71
CA LEU A 292 -16.40 5.30 -17.86
C LEU A 292 -17.29 4.21 -17.27
N TYR A 293 -16.92 2.95 -17.44
CA TYR A 293 -17.65 1.78 -16.96
C TYR A 293 -16.96 1.12 -15.77
N LEU A 294 -16.41 1.92 -14.86
CA LEU A 294 -15.52 1.48 -13.79
C LEU A 294 -16.04 0.27 -12.98
N PRO A 295 -17.30 0.20 -12.49
CA PRO A 295 -17.76 -0.94 -11.72
C PRO A 295 -17.74 -2.26 -12.51
N PHE A 296 -18.18 -2.21 -13.77
CA PHE A 296 -18.21 -3.39 -14.64
C PHE A 296 -16.80 -3.84 -15.04
N THR A 297 -15.95 -2.89 -15.45
CA THR A 297 -14.56 -3.19 -15.83
C THR A 297 -13.72 -3.66 -14.64
N ALA A 298 -13.93 -3.12 -13.44
CA ALA A 298 -13.27 -3.59 -12.24
C ALA A 298 -13.62 -5.06 -11.95
N MET A 299 -14.89 -5.44 -12.10
CA MET A 299 -15.33 -6.82 -11.93
C MET A 299 -14.71 -7.76 -12.98
N MET A 300 -14.64 -7.35 -14.25
CA MET A 300 -13.99 -8.11 -15.31
C MET A 300 -12.49 -8.28 -15.04
N VAL A 301 -11.79 -7.20 -14.68
CA VAL A 301 -10.36 -7.22 -14.36
C VAL A 301 -10.08 -8.16 -13.20
N LEU A 302 -10.89 -8.08 -12.13
CA LEU A 302 -10.80 -8.96 -10.97
C LEU A 302 -10.99 -10.42 -11.37
N THR A 303 -12.02 -10.73 -12.17
CA THR A 303 -12.29 -12.09 -12.65
C THR A 303 -11.11 -12.66 -13.43
N ILE A 304 -10.54 -11.87 -14.35
CA ILE A 304 -9.33 -12.25 -15.11
C ILE A 304 -8.17 -12.54 -14.13
N GLY A 305 -7.99 -11.69 -13.12
CA GLY A 305 -6.95 -11.87 -12.11
C GLY A 305 -7.12 -13.11 -11.25
N VAL A 306 -8.36 -13.49 -10.91
CA VAL A 306 -8.66 -14.72 -10.15
C VAL A 306 -8.38 -15.97 -10.98
N ILE A 307 -8.67 -15.93 -12.28
CA ILE A 307 -8.51 -17.08 -13.17
C ILE A 307 -7.07 -17.30 -13.62
N ASP A 308 -6.27 -16.23 -13.79
CA ASP A 308 -4.88 -16.32 -14.30
C ASP A 308 -3.97 -17.27 -13.50
N PRO A 309 -3.97 -17.30 -12.15
CA PRO A 309 -3.18 -18.27 -11.38
C PRO A 309 -3.53 -19.74 -11.64
N LEU A 310 -4.77 -20.02 -12.06
CA LEU A 310 -5.26 -21.37 -12.32
C LEU A 310 -4.95 -21.84 -13.76
N ILE A 311 -5.13 -20.95 -14.75
CA ILE A 311 -5.08 -21.31 -16.17
C ILE A 311 -3.76 -20.86 -16.83
N ASN A 312 -3.02 -19.91 -16.20
CA ASN A 312 -1.82 -19.30 -16.76
C ASN A 312 -2.05 -18.75 -18.19
N PHE A 313 -3.00 -17.82 -18.33
CA PHE A 313 -3.35 -17.22 -19.62
C PHE A 313 -2.15 -16.69 -20.38
N ARG A 314 -1.18 -16.12 -19.68
CA ARG A 314 0.02 -15.51 -20.25
C ARG A 314 1.09 -16.53 -20.64
N ARG A 315 0.92 -17.82 -20.35
CA ARG A 315 1.89 -18.90 -20.59
C ARG A 315 3.29 -18.56 -20.08
N LEU A 316 3.36 -17.94 -18.90
CA LEU A 316 4.63 -17.59 -18.27
C LEU A 316 5.36 -18.87 -17.83
N PRO A 317 6.70 -18.99 -18.06
CA PRO A 317 7.45 -20.17 -17.66
C PRO A 317 7.40 -20.38 -16.14
N ASN A 318 7.20 -21.63 -15.70
CA ASN A 318 7.22 -21.96 -14.28
C ASN A 318 8.62 -21.80 -13.70
N ASN A 319 8.73 -21.29 -12.46
CA ASN A 319 10.02 -21.14 -11.78
C ASN A 319 10.73 -22.47 -11.51
N ASP A 320 10.01 -23.59 -11.54
CA ASP A 320 10.56 -24.93 -11.32
C ASP A 320 11.34 -25.45 -12.56
N ASP A 321 11.01 -24.97 -13.77
CA ASP A 321 11.70 -25.34 -15.01
C ASP A 321 13.14 -24.77 -15.10
N ASN A 322 13.42 -23.68 -14.36
CA ASN A 322 14.76 -23.07 -14.32
C ASN A 322 15.72 -23.75 -13.32
N LYS A 323 15.21 -24.51 -12.34
CA LYS A 323 16.07 -25.29 -11.43
C LYS A 323 16.65 -26.54 -12.07
N ASN A 324 15.95 -27.11 -13.07
CA ASN A 324 16.39 -28.32 -13.77
C ASN A 324 17.31 -28.07 -14.97
N LYS A 325 17.59 -26.84 -15.36
CA LYS A 325 18.52 -26.48 -16.43
C LYS A 325 19.91 -26.04 -15.98
N GLY A 326 20.16 -26.05 -14.64
CA GLY A 326 21.44 -25.65 -14.04
C GLY A 326 22.11 -26.75 -13.23
N GLY A 327 21.82 -28.03 -13.51
CA GLY A 327 22.51 -29.20 -12.96
C GLY A 327 23.41 -29.83 -13.98
#